data_f2250da5798168dcd7271e02e31e0bcb
#
_entry.id   f2250da5798168dcd7271e02e31e0bcb
#
_cell.length_a   1.000
_cell.length_b   1.000
_cell.length_c   1.000
_cell.angle_alpha   90.00
_cell.angle_beta   90.00
_cell.angle_gamma   90.00
#
_symmetry.space_group_name_H-M   'P 1'
#
loop_
_entity.id
_entity.type
_entity.pdbx_description
1 polymer ?
#
loop_
_entity_poly.entity_id
_entity_poly.type
_entity_poly.pdbx_seq_one_letter_code
_entity_poly.pdbx_strand_id
1 'polypeptide(L)'
;MPATVVVGTQWGDEGKGKLTDLLAAEMDFVVRYQGGHNAGHRIVVDGQAFALQLVPSGVLYEHITPVIGNGVVVDPAVLLEEIDTLNAKGVDTSRLVVSGDAHLIMPYHRELDRVTERYLGKNALGTTRRGIGPAYADKAARVGLRVQDLLDPKIFRQKLDVAIKEKNAVLAKVYNRLPSSAEAIATAYLDEYAPRITPMVSDTVGMLHDALGRGENILLEGAQATFLDLDHGTYPFVTSSNPVAGGACTGSGLGPRDIERVIGIAKAYVTRVGAGPFPTEQANDTGDLLVERGNEFGTNTGRRRRCGWFDAVMLRQAVRLNSLTEVALTKLDVLDTFETVKICVGYEADGVHYDHPPYHQSTLHRVTPIYEELPGWLTDLSQVTSAADMPRAARDYVALLTEQIGVPVRMVGVGPEREQFVSFAAR
;
A
#
# COMPACT_ATOMS: atom_id res chain seq x y z
N MET A 1 -12.07 3.82 -21.63
CA MET A 1 -12.43 4.64 -20.45
C MET A 1 -11.14 4.97 -19.71
N PRO A 2 -11.03 6.07 -18.95
CA PRO A 2 -9.83 6.41 -18.21
C PRO A 2 -9.57 5.43 -17.05
N ALA A 3 -8.32 5.41 -16.56
CA ALA A 3 -7.93 4.52 -15.47
C ALA A 3 -8.45 5.00 -14.11
N THR A 4 -8.69 4.05 -13.20
CA THR A 4 -9.04 4.29 -11.80
C THR A 4 -7.84 3.98 -10.91
N VAL A 5 -7.53 4.86 -9.95
CA VAL A 5 -6.46 4.66 -8.96
C VAL A 5 -7.08 4.38 -7.60
N VAL A 6 -6.56 3.38 -6.89
CA VAL A 6 -6.91 3.10 -5.49
C VAL A 6 -5.70 3.36 -4.61
N VAL A 7 -5.86 4.27 -3.63
CA VAL A 7 -4.80 4.65 -2.69
C VAL A 7 -5.24 4.50 -1.24
N GLY A 8 -4.31 4.12 -0.36
CA GLY A 8 -4.51 4.27 1.07
C GLY A 8 -4.36 5.73 1.50
N THR A 9 -5.20 6.20 2.40
CA THR A 9 -5.24 7.62 2.80
C THR A 9 -4.62 7.90 4.15
N GLN A 10 -4.19 6.87 4.89
CA GLN A 10 -3.67 6.95 6.25
C GLN A 10 -2.21 6.46 6.30
N TRP A 11 -1.88 5.50 7.17
CA TRP A 11 -0.55 4.90 7.30
C TRP A 11 -0.49 3.41 6.92
N GLY A 12 -1.31 2.97 6.00
CA GLY A 12 -1.44 1.58 5.57
C GLY A 12 -2.47 0.80 6.39
N ASP A 13 -2.69 -0.44 5.97
CA ASP A 13 -3.64 -1.37 6.62
C ASP A 13 -5.10 -0.88 6.66
N GLU A 14 -5.49 0.03 5.75
CA GLU A 14 -6.86 0.55 5.64
C GLU A 14 -7.86 -0.48 5.11
N GLY A 15 -7.43 -1.69 4.75
CA GLY A 15 -8.30 -2.71 4.18
C GLY A 15 -8.46 -2.58 2.65
N LYS A 16 -7.46 -1.99 1.97
CA LYS A 16 -7.46 -1.82 0.50
C LYS A 16 -7.77 -3.11 -0.26
N GLY A 17 -7.19 -4.23 0.15
CA GLY A 17 -7.34 -5.51 -0.56
C GLY A 17 -8.80 -5.91 -0.78
N LYS A 18 -9.66 -5.76 0.22
CA LYS A 18 -11.10 -6.08 0.11
C LYS A 18 -11.80 -5.22 -0.95
N LEU A 19 -11.55 -3.90 -0.95
CA LEU A 19 -12.17 -3.01 -1.93
C LEU A 19 -11.55 -3.15 -3.32
N THR A 20 -10.23 -3.33 -3.41
CA THR A 20 -9.55 -3.55 -4.69
C THR A 20 -10.08 -4.82 -5.36
N ASP A 21 -10.30 -5.87 -4.58
CA ASP A 21 -10.89 -7.10 -5.07
C ASP A 21 -12.34 -6.87 -5.57
N LEU A 22 -13.16 -6.14 -4.82
CA LEU A 22 -14.52 -5.81 -5.24
C LEU A 22 -14.55 -5.00 -6.56
N LEU A 23 -13.68 -4.00 -6.67
CA LEU A 23 -13.59 -3.16 -7.88
C LEU A 23 -12.97 -3.93 -9.05
N ALA A 24 -12.06 -4.86 -8.78
CA ALA A 24 -11.39 -5.63 -9.81
C ALA A 24 -12.37 -6.42 -10.69
N ALA A 25 -13.49 -6.87 -10.14
CA ALA A 25 -14.47 -7.65 -10.89
C ALA A 25 -14.97 -7.00 -12.19
N GLU A 26 -14.92 -5.67 -12.29
CA GLU A 26 -15.35 -4.88 -13.44
C GLU A 26 -14.18 -4.38 -14.31
N MET A 27 -12.97 -4.83 -14.04
CA MET A 27 -11.74 -4.35 -14.69
C MET A 27 -11.20 -5.36 -15.69
N ASP A 28 -10.51 -4.87 -16.72
CA ASP A 28 -9.79 -5.68 -17.68
C ASP A 28 -8.33 -5.85 -17.26
N PHE A 29 -7.78 -4.84 -16.57
CA PHE A 29 -6.42 -4.83 -16.05
C PHE A 29 -6.39 -4.40 -14.59
N VAL A 30 -5.56 -5.06 -13.77
CA VAL A 30 -5.20 -4.62 -12.43
C VAL A 30 -3.69 -4.49 -12.33
N VAL A 31 -3.22 -3.28 -12.08
CA VAL A 31 -1.80 -2.91 -12.15
C VAL A 31 -1.27 -2.53 -10.78
N ARG A 32 -0.30 -3.26 -10.26
CA ARG A 32 0.51 -2.84 -9.13
C ARG A 32 1.53 -1.81 -9.61
N TYR A 33 1.43 -0.56 -9.19
CA TYR A 33 2.27 0.49 -9.76
C TYR A 33 3.50 0.84 -8.93
N GLN A 34 3.60 0.45 -7.65
CA GLN A 34 4.74 0.77 -6.79
C GLN A 34 4.89 -0.20 -5.61
N GLY A 35 5.96 -0.03 -4.82
CA GLY A 35 6.27 -0.89 -3.69
C GLY A 35 6.98 -2.17 -4.12
N GLY A 36 6.80 -3.21 -3.34
CA GLY A 36 7.37 -4.53 -3.55
C GLY A 36 6.71 -5.51 -2.60
N HIS A 37 7.38 -6.59 -2.27
CA HIS A 37 6.85 -7.61 -1.35
C HIS A 37 6.84 -7.18 0.14
N ASN A 38 7.09 -5.90 0.44
CA ASN A 38 6.84 -5.32 1.77
C ASN A 38 5.33 -5.05 2.02
N ALA A 39 4.50 -5.07 1.00
CA ALA A 39 3.05 -5.08 1.14
C ALA A 39 2.54 -6.51 1.38
N GLY A 40 1.38 -6.64 1.98
CA GLY A 40 0.68 -7.90 2.13
C GLY A 40 -0.82 -7.61 2.12
N HIS A 41 -1.53 -8.12 1.11
CA HIS A 41 -2.99 -8.04 1.04
C HIS A 41 -3.56 -9.41 1.36
N ARG A 42 -4.48 -9.47 2.30
CA ARG A 42 -5.27 -10.68 2.54
C ARG A 42 -6.65 -10.48 1.92
N ILE A 43 -6.99 -11.37 1.01
CA ILE A 43 -8.28 -11.42 0.34
C ILE A 43 -8.91 -12.77 0.67
N VAL A 44 -10.22 -12.79 0.88
CA VAL A 44 -10.97 -14.02 1.09
C VAL A 44 -11.97 -14.15 -0.05
N VAL A 45 -11.84 -15.24 -0.83
CA VAL A 45 -12.75 -15.58 -1.93
C VAL A 45 -13.26 -17.00 -1.69
N ASP A 46 -14.57 -17.17 -1.66
CA ASP A 46 -15.24 -18.47 -1.43
C ASP A 46 -14.75 -19.19 -0.15
N GLY A 47 -14.52 -18.42 0.91
CA GLY A 47 -14.01 -18.93 2.19
C GLY A 47 -12.52 -19.27 2.23
N GLN A 48 -11.81 -19.15 1.09
CA GLN A 48 -10.37 -19.37 1.01
C GLN A 48 -9.59 -18.07 1.12
N ALA A 49 -8.60 -18.04 2.00
CA ALA A 49 -7.74 -16.86 2.19
C ALA A 49 -6.51 -16.89 1.28
N PHE A 50 -6.29 -15.77 0.58
CA PHE A 50 -5.12 -15.51 -0.25
C PHE A 50 -4.31 -14.36 0.35
N ALA A 51 -3.00 -14.54 0.45
CA ALA A 51 -2.07 -13.51 0.90
C ALA A 51 -1.21 -13.08 -0.30
N LEU A 52 -1.53 -11.93 -0.89
CA LEU A 52 -0.82 -11.39 -2.04
C LEU A 52 0.23 -10.38 -1.59
N GLN A 53 1.43 -10.43 -2.18
CA GLN A 53 2.55 -9.55 -1.87
C GLN A 53 2.99 -8.72 -3.08
N LEU A 54 3.39 -9.37 -4.16
CA LEU A 54 3.80 -8.76 -5.44
C LEU A 54 2.70 -8.83 -6.49
N VAL A 55 2.01 -9.98 -6.52
CA VAL A 55 0.98 -10.25 -7.51
C VAL A 55 -0.24 -9.35 -7.25
N PRO A 56 -0.78 -8.63 -8.27
CA PRO A 56 -1.98 -7.82 -8.13
C PRO A 56 -3.22 -8.65 -7.78
N SER A 57 -4.18 -8.04 -7.07
CA SER A 57 -5.42 -8.71 -6.64
C SER A 57 -6.25 -9.26 -7.80
N GLY A 58 -6.17 -8.67 -8.97
CA GLY A 58 -6.85 -9.13 -10.19
C GLY A 58 -6.50 -10.55 -10.63
N VAL A 59 -5.42 -11.17 -10.13
CA VAL A 59 -5.05 -12.55 -10.46
C VAL A 59 -6.13 -13.57 -10.10
N LEU A 60 -7.01 -13.24 -9.17
CA LEU A 60 -8.10 -14.12 -8.71
C LEU A 60 -9.26 -14.20 -9.70
N TYR A 61 -9.24 -13.44 -10.80
CA TYR A 61 -10.29 -13.39 -11.83
C TYR A 61 -9.74 -13.82 -13.19
N GLU A 62 -10.42 -14.75 -13.83
CA GLU A 62 -9.97 -15.32 -15.11
C GLU A 62 -9.95 -14.32 -16.29
N HIS A 63 -10.78 -13.29 -16.29
CA HIS A 63 -10.86 -12.31 -17.36
C HIS A 63 -9.83 -11.18 -17.23
N ILE A 64 -9.23 -10.99 -16.04
CA ILE A 64 -8.32 -9.88 -15.76
C ILE A 64 -6.89 -10.20 -16.17
N THR A 65 -6.18 -9.23 -16.70
CA THR A 65 -4.73 -9.26 -16.86
C THR A 65 -4.06 -8.56 -15.66
N PRO A 66 -3.46 -9.32 -14.72
CA PRO A 66 -2.72 -8.74 -13.61
C PRO A 66 -1.34 -8.28 -14.09
N VAL A 67 -0.95 -7.04 -13.73
CA VAL A 67 0.29 -6.42 -14.20
C VAL A 67 1.14 -5.94 -13.04
N ILE A 68 2.40 -6.33 -13.00
CA ILE A 68 3.44 -5.74 -12.16
C ILE A 68 4.10 -4.61 -12.96
N GLY A 69 3.79 -3.36 -12.62
CA GLY A 69 4.21 -2.16 -13.33
C GLY A 69 5.69 -1.80 -13.09
N ASN A 70 6.19 -0.87 -13.89
CA ASN A 70 7.59 -0.43 -13.88
C ASN A 70 8.04 0.26 -12.59
N GLY A 71 7.10 0.72 -11.77
CA GLY A 71 7.41 1.34 -10.47
C GLY A 71 7.67 0.35 -9.34
N VAL A 72 7.36 -0.94 -9.52
CA VAL A 72 7.58 -1.99 -8.52
C VAL A 72 9.04 -2.41 -8.47
N VAL A 73 9.51 -2.78 -7.26
CA VAL A 73 10.77 -3.50 -7.08
C VAL A 73 10.49 -4.99 -6.81
N VAL A 74 11.01 -5.84 -7.67
CA VAL A 74 10.66 -7.28 -7.76
C VAL A 74 11.77 -8.13 -7.16
N ASP A 75 11.45 -8.93 -6.15
CA ASP A 75 12.30 -10.03 -5.70
C ASP A 75 11.88 -11.30 -6.48
N PRO A 76 12.72 -11.82 -7.39
CA PRO A 76 12.37 -12.96 -8.23
C PRO A 76 11.99 -14.21 -7.46
N ALA A 77 12.72 -14.52 -6.38
CA ALA A 77 12.45 -15.69 -5.56
C ALA A 77 11.07 -15.60 -4.90
N VAL A 78 10.73 -14.43 -4.33
CA VAL A 78 9.44 -14.19 -3.69
C VAL A 78 8.31 -14.22 -4.71
N LEU A 79 8.49 -13.63 -5.89
CA LEU A 79 7.47 -13.66 -6.96
C LEU A 79 7.16 -15.09 -7.38
N LEU A 80 8.18 -15.91 -7.60
CA LEU A 80 8.00 -17.30 -8.03
C LEU A 80 7.37 -18.17 -6.94
N GLU A 81 7.75 -17.96 -5.67
CA GLU A 81 7.11 -18.63 -4.52
C GLU A 81 5.62 -18.26 -4.39
N GLU A 82 5.29 -16.97 -4.61
CA GLU A 82 3.90 -16.50 -4.60
C GLU A 82 3.08 -17.12 -5.73
N ILE A 83 3.64 -17.18 -6.96
CA ILE A 83 3.03 -17.84 -8.12
C ILE A 83 2.79 -19.32 -7.84
N ASP A 84 3.79 -20.04 -7.32
CA ASP A 84 3.67 -21.46 -7.01
C ASP A 84 2.59 -21.71 -5.95
N THR A 85 2.51 -20.84 -4.93
CA THR A 85 1.48 -20.91 -3.89
C THR A 85 0.07 -20.68 -4.44
N LEU A 86 -0.09 -19.71 -5.36
CA LEU A 86 -1.36 -19.42 -6.02
C LEU A 86 -1.80 -20.58 -6.91
N ASN A 87 -0.89 -21.08 -7.75
CA ASN A 87 -1.17 -22.23 -8.62
C ASN A 87 -1.54 -23.50 -7.82
N ALA A 88 -0.87 -23.75 -6.70
CA ALA A 88 -1.20 -24.86 -5.81
C ALA A 88 -2.60 -24.73 -5.17
N LYS A 89 -3.14 -23.52 -5.11
CA LYS A 89 -4.51 -23.22 -4.64
C LYS A 89 -5.54 -23.18 -5.79
N GLY A 90 -5.13 -23.50 -7.01
CA GLY A 90 -6.02 -23.53 -8.19
C GLY A 90 -6.21 -22.17 -8.88
N VAL A 91 -5.41 -21.16 -8.54
CA VAL A 91 -5.45 -19.85 -9.23
C VAL A 91 -4.55 -19.89 -10.47
N ASP A 92 -5.10 -19.58 -11.65
CA ASP A 92 -4.32 -19.48 -12.89
C ASP A 92 -3.53 -18.16 -12.93
N THR A 93 -2.20 -18.27 -12.85
CA THR A 93 -1.28 -17.13 -12.93
C THR A 93 -0.68 -16.92 -14.33
N SER A 94 -1.12 -17.67 -15.35
CA SER A 94 -0.53 -17.64 -16.70
C SER A 94 -0.64 -16.28 -17.40
N ARG A 95 -1.61 -15.46 -17.00
CA ARG A 95 -1.84 -14.11 -17.54
C ARG A 95 -1.08 -13.00 -16.82
N LEU A 96 -0.31 -13.35 -15.77
CA LEU A 96 0.50 -12.36 -15.07
C LEU A 96 1.56 -11.76 -16.00
N VAL A 97 1.59 -10.45 -16.06
CA VAL A 97 2.56 -9.67 -16.84
C VAL A 97 3.48 -8.90 -15.90
N VAL A 98 4.76 -8.90 -16.19
CA VAL A 98 5.79 -8.16 -15.43
C VAL A 98 6.46 -7.16 -16.35
N SER A 99 6.50 -5.90 -15.94
CA SER A 99 7.21 -4.85 -16.67
C SER A 99 8.70 -5.17 -16.79
N GLY A 100 9.22 -5.13 -18.00
CA GLY A 100 10.66 -5.21 -18.23
C GLY A 100 11.44 -4.08 -17.54
N ASP A 101 10.79 -2.94 -17.32
CA ASP A 101 11.38 -1.76 -16.66
C ASP A 101 11.29 -1.77 -15.13
N ALA A 102 10.62 -2.74 -14.52
CA ALA A 102 10.65 -2.93 -13.07
C ALA A 102 12.08 -3.29 -12.60
N HIS A 103 12.44 -2.84 -11.39
CA HIS A 103 13.78 -3.09 -10.84
C HIS A 103 13.83 -4.38 -10.04
N LEU A 104 14.97 -5.07 -10.10
CA LEU A 104 15.22 -6.29 -9.34
C LEU A 104 15.71 -5.96 -7.93
N ILE A 105 15.17 -6.65 -6.94
CA ILE A 105 15.74 -6.71 -5.60
C ILE A 105 16.80 -7.80 -5.61
N MET A 106 18.05 -7.40 -5.36
CA MET A 106 19.20 -8.30 -5.33
C MET A 106 19.49 -8.78 -3.89
N PRO A 107 20.17 -9.92 -3.69
CA PRO A 107 20.51 -10.41 -2.36
C PRO A 107 21.26 -9.39 -1.49
N TYR A 108 22.15 -8.58 -2.09
CA TYR A 108 22.86 -7.53 -1.36
C TYR A 108 21.93 -6.40 -0.89
N HIS A 109 20.78 -6.14 -1.53
CA HIS A 109 19.78 -5.18 -1.06
C HIS A 109 19.19 -5.62 0.28
N ARG A 110 18.84 -6.91 0.40
CA ARG A 110 18.29 -7.47 1.65
C ARG A 110 19.33 -7.43 2.77
N GLU A 111 20.60 -7.74 2.44
CA GLU A 111 21.69 -7.65 3.45
C GLU A 111 21.93 -6.19 3.88
N LEU A 112 21.98 -5.24 2.94
CA LEU A 112 22.13 -3.82 3.24
C LEU A 112 20.98 -3.30 4.12
N ASP A 113 19.72 -3.59 3.80
CA ASP A 113 18.58 -3.20 4.60
C ASP A 113 18.69 -3.72 6.05
N ARG A 114 19.06 -5.00 6.19
CA ARG A 114 19.24 -5.64 7.50
C ARG A 114 20.37 -5.02 8.33
N VAL A 115 21.51 -4.75 7.71
CA VAL A 115 22.68 -4.23 8.45
C VAL A 115 22.54 -2.75 8.77
N THR A 116 21.90 -1.97 7.90
CA THR A 116 21.61 -0.55 8.13
C THR A 116 20.67 -0.36 9.31
N GLU A 117 19.57 -1.12 9.37
CA GLU A 117 18.64 -1.10 10.52
C GLU A 117 19.36 -1.41 11.85
N ARG A 118 20.26 -2.39 11.82
CA ARG A 118 21.07 -2.71 13.00
C ARG A 118 22.05 -1.60 13.37
N TYR A 119 22.68 -0.98 12.37
CA TYR A 119 23.64 0.13 12.57
C TYR A 119 22.97 1.37 13.13
N LEU A 120 21.76 1.70 12.69
CA LEU A 120 20.97 2.82 13.19
C LEU A 120 20.54 2.64 14.65
N GLY A 121 20.47 1.42 15.17
CA GLY A 121 20.20 1.14 16.58
C GLY A 121 18.90 1.81 17.06
N LYS A 122 19.01 2.81 17.96
CA LYS A 122 17.85 3.54 18.50
C LYS A 122 17.11 4.38 17.45
N ASN A 123 17.79 4.74 16.36
CA ASN A 123 17.26 5.50 15.25
C ASN A 123 16.74 4.61 14.10
N ALA A 124 16.63 3.29 14.34
CA ALA A 124 16.11 2.36 13.35
C ALA A 124 14.70 2.75 12.89
N LEU A 125 14.46 2.67 11.59
CA LEU A 125 13.18 3.05 10.98
C LEU A 125 12.10 1.99 11.19
N GLY A 126 12.51 0.75 11.50
CA GLY A 126 11.61 -0.39 11.62
C GLY A 126 11.21 -0.97 10.27
N THR A 127 12.15 -0.99 9.30
CA THR A 127 11.92 -1.54 7.96
C THR A 127 11.54 -3.02 8.01
N THR A 128 10.97 -3.50 6.91
CA THR A 128 10.64 -4.92 6.75
C THR A 128 11.85 -5.81 6.50
N ARG A 129 13.04 -5.23 6.31
CA ARG A 129 14.32 -5.88 5.99
C ARG A 129 14.27 -6.73 4.70
N ARG A 130 13.46 -6.30 3.75
CA ARG A 130 13.22 -7.00 2.47
C ARG A 130 14.00 -6.39 1.30
N GLY A 131 14.85 -5.40 1.56
CA GLY A 131 15.70 -4.78 0.55
C GLY A 131 14.99 -3.73 -0.32
N ILE A 132 13.79 -3.32 0.05
CA ILE A 132 12.97 -2.36 -0.72
C ILE A 132 13.69 -1.02 -0.84
N GLY A 133 14.09 -0.42 0.28
CA GLY A 133 14.79 0.87 0.31
C GLY A 133 16.09 0.86 -0.51
N PRO A 134 17.00 -0.07 -0.27
CA PRO A 134 18.23 -0.19 -1.06
C PRO A 134 17.98 -0.38 -2.57
N ALA A 135 16.93 -1.13 -2.98
CA ALA A 135 16.61 -1.30 -4.40
C ALA A 135 16.12 0.01 -5.03
N TYR A 136 15.26 0.79 -4.34
CA TYR A 136 14.87 2.12 -4.80
C TYR A 136 16.04 3.12 -4.80
N ALA A 137 16.97 3.02 -3.85
CA ALA A 137 18.19 3.83 -3.84
C ALA A 137 19.04 3.54 -5.09
N ASP A 138 19.20 2.29 -5.46
CA ASP A 138 19.93 1.89 -6.67
C ASP A 138 19.21 2.33 -7.95
N LYS A 139 17.87 2.29 -7.98
CA LYS A 139 17.08 2.85 -9.07
C LYS A 139 17.37 4.36 -9.25
N ALA A 140 17.34 5.13 -8.16
CA ALA A 140 17.60 6.57 -8.19
C ALA A 140 19.06 6.90 -8.53
N ALA A 141 20.02 6.08 -8.06
CA ALA A 141 21.43 6.17 -8.39
C ALA A 141 21.75 5.68 -9.81
N ARG A 142 20.82 5.06 -10.50
CA ARG A 142 20.94 4.53 -11.88
C ARG A 142 21.96 3.39 -12.02
N VAL A 143 22.10 2.60 -10.96
CA VAL A 143 22.96 1.40 -10.92
C VAL A 143 22.17 0.10 -10.74
N GLY A 144 20.86 0.21 -10.54
CA GLY A 144 19.96 -0.93 -10.35
C GLY A 144 19.81 -1.78 -11.61
N LEU A 145 19.62 -3.07 -11.42
CA LEU A 145 19.28 -4.01 -12.49
C LEU A 145 17.76 -4.03 -12.67
N ARG A 146 17.31 -4.14 -13.91
CA ARG A 146 15.89 -4.24 -14.30
C ARG A 146 15.52 -5.68 -14.65
N VAL A 147 14.24 -5.97 -14.65
CA VAL A 147 13.72 -7.29 -15.06
C VAL A 147 14.12 -7.63 -16.48
N GLN A 148 14.09 -6.67 -17.42
CA GLN A 148 14.55 -6.87 -18.80
C GLN A 148 16.02 -7.29 -18.94
N ASP A 149 16.87 -7.01 -17.95
CA ASP A 149 18.26 -7.44 -18.00
C ASP A 149 18.40 -8.97 -17.91
N LEU A 150 17.38 -9.69 -17.39
CA LEU A 150 17.32 -11.15 -17.40
C LEU A 150 17.20 -11.75 -18.82
N LEU A 151 16.75 -10.95 -19.80
CA LEU A 151 16.62 -11.37 -21.21
C LEU A 151 17.97 -11.47 -21.92
N ASP A 152 19.02 -10.82 -21.38
CA ASP A 152 20.38 -10.85 -21.93
C ASP A 152 21.41 -11.17 -20.82
N PRO A 153 21.82 -12.45 -20.70
CA PRO A 153 22.77 -12.88 -19.67
C PRO A 153 24.10 -12.11 -19.66
N LYS A 154 24.55 -11.63 -20.83
CA LYS A 154 25.77 -10.85 -20.93
C LYS A 154 25.60 -9.47 -20.30
N ILE A 155 24.53 -8.78 -20.63
CA ILE A 155 24.20 -7.47 -20.06
C ILE A 155 23.94 -7.59 -18.57
N PHE A 156 23.19 -8.61 -18.11
CA PHE A 156 22.95 -8.87 -16.71
C PHE A 156 24.27 -8.98 -15.92
N ARG A 157 25.20 -9.85 -16.39
CA ARG A 157 26.51 -10.06 -15.74
C ARG A 157 27.32 -8.76 -15.69
N GLN A 158 27.37 -8.01 -16.78
CA GLN A 158 28.11 -6.74 -16.85
C GLN A 158 27.58 -5.70 -15.83
N LYS A 159 26.26 -5.54 -15.74
CA LYS A 159 25.63 -4.63 -14.77
C LYS A 159 25.83 -5.10 -13.33
N LEU A 160 25.66 -6.41 -13.09
CA LEU A 160 25.89 -7.00 -11.79
C LEU A 160 27.33 -6.77 -11.30
N ASP A 161 28.33 -6.98 -12.15
CA ASP A 161 29.74 -6.77 -11.80
C ASP A 161 30.06 -5.32 -11.40
N VAL A 162 29.39 -4.36 -12.01
CA VAL A 162 29.53 -2.94 -11.64
C VAL A 162 28.86 -2.67 -10.30
N ALA A 163 27.60 -3.05 -10.15
CA ALA A 163 26.83 -2.78 -8.94
C ALA A 163 27.43 -3.48 -7.70
N ILE A 164 27.80 -4.75 -7.82
CA ILE A 164 28.24 -5.55 -6.70
C ILE A 164 29.59 -5.09 -6.12
N LYS A 165 30.49 -4.49 -6.93
CA LYS A 165 31.78 -3.95 -6.45
C LYS A 165 31.56 -2.88 -5.40
N GLU A 166 30.69 -1.92 -5.66
CA GLU A 166 30.34 -0.86 -4.71
C GLU A 166 29.68 -1.45 -3.46
N LYS A 167 28.66 -2.30 -3.64
CA LYS A 167 27.91 -2.89 -2.52
C LYS A 167 28.79 -3.75 -1.62
N ASN A 168 29.67 -4.54 -2.20
CA ASN A 168 30.63 -5.33 -1.44
C ASN A 168 31.65 -4.46 -0.68
N ALA A 169 32.08 -3.34 -1.27
CA ALA A 169 32.95 -2.40 -0.56
C ALA A 169 32.24 -1.80 0.67
N VAL A 170 30.97 -1.43 0.54
CA VAL A 170 30.16 -0.93 1.67
C VAL A 170 29.93 -2.02 2.70
N LEU A 171 29.52 -3.22 2.31
CA LEU A 171 29.30 -4.35 3.21
C LEU A 171 30.56 -4.69 4.01
N ALA A 172 31.71 -4.79 3.33
CA ALA A 172 32.97 -5.18 3.99
C ALA A 172 33.55 -4.05 4.85
N LYS A 173 33.68 -2.83 4.30
CA LYS A 173 34.43 -1.75 4.96
C LYS A 173 33.61 -0.97 5.99
N VAL A 174 32.30 -0.83 5.78
CA VAL A 174 31.41 -0.06 6.68
C VAL A 174 30.76 -0.99 7.70
N TYR A 175 30.24 -2.12 7.24
CA TYR A 175 29.43 -3.00 8.08
C TYR A 175 30.14 -4.26 8.57
N ASN A 176 31.40 -4.47 8.18
CA ASN A 176 32.20 -5.69 8.52
C ASN A 176 31.42 -6.99 8.19
N ARG A 177 30.93 -7.08 6.96
CA ARG A 177 30.17 -8.22 6.42
C ARG A 177 30.91 -8.87 5.28
N LEU A 178 30.66 -10.16 5.09
CA LEU A 178 31.20 -10.89 3.95
C LEU A 178 30.65 -10.33 2.64
N PRO A 179 31.47 -10.20 1.60
CA PRO A 179 31.04 -9.83 0.26
C PRO A 179 30.03 -10.85 -0.31
N SER A 180 29.07 -10.37 -1.09
CA SER A 180 28.21 -11.23 -1.90
C SER A 180 28.97 -11.76 -3.12
N SER A 181 28.70 -13.00 -3.51
CA SER A 181 29.30 -13.62 -4.70
C SER A 181 28.53 -13.21 -5.95
N ALA A 182 29.18 -12.54 -6.90
CA ALA A 182 28.60 -12.20 -8.20
C ALA A 182 28.18 -13.45 -8.97
N GLU A 183 29.02 -14.49 -8.98
CA GLU A 183 28.73 -15.73 -9.68
C GLU A 183 27.53 -16.47 -9.10
N ALA A 184 27.44 -16.58 -7.77
CA ALA A 184 26.28 -17.22 -7.13
C ALA A 184 24.97 -16.47 -7.42
N ILE A 185 25.01 -15.12 -7.45
CA ILE A 185 23.86 -14.30 -7.80
C ILE A 185 23.51 -14.52 -9.30
N ALA A 186 24.50 -14.47 -10.19
CA ALA A 186 24.27 -14.65 -11.60
C ALA A 186 23.67 -16.03 -11.92
N THR A 187 24.17 -17.10 -11.30
CA THR A 187 23.62 -18.45 -11.44
C THR A 187 22.15 -18.50 -11.01
N ALA A 188 21.84 -18.02 -9.79
CA ALA A 188 20.44 -18.03 -9.31
C ALA A 188 19.50 -17.24 -10.23
N TYR A 189 19.92 -16.03 -10.65
CA TYR A 189 19.06 -15.15 -11.44
C TYR A 189 18.91 -15.59 -12.89
N LEU A 190 19.98 -16.08 -13.52
CA LEU A 190 19.96 -16.45 -14.95
C LEU A 190 19.53 -17.91 -15.19
N ASP A 191 19.94 -18.83 -14.32
CA ASP A 191 19.71 -20.26 -14.53
C ASP A 191 18.45 -20.77 -13.84
N GLU A 192 18.05 -20.16 -12.70
CA GLU A 192 16.88 -20.59 -11.93
C GLU A 192 15.66 -19.67 -12.16
N TYR A 193 15.82 -18.32 -12.08
CA TYR A 193 14.68 -17.40 -12.10
C TYR A 193 14.32 -16.92 -13.51
N ALA A 194 15.33 -16.57 -14.35
CA ALA A 194 15.06 -16.05 -15.70
C ALA A 194 14.21 -16.96 -16.57
N PRO A 195 14.40 -18.30 -16.62
CA PRO A 195 13.57 -19.18 -17.44
C PRO A 195 12.08 -19.12 -17.10
N ARG A 196 11.75 -18.84 -15.84
CA ARG A 196 10.36 -18.74 -15.35
C ARG A 196 9.78 -17.36 -15.49
N ILE A 197 10.60 -16.30 -15.35
CA ILE A 197 10.15 -14.91 -15.38
C ILE A 197 10.07 -14.36 -16.80
N THR A 198 11.02 -14.69 -17.66
CA THR A 198 11.11 -14.20 -19.04
C THR A 198 9.80 -14.32 -19.85
N PRO A 199 9.03 -15.42 -19.74
CA PRO A 199 7.77 -15.54 -20.47
C PRO A 199 6.70 -14.52 -20.05
N MET A 200 6.81 -13.95 -18.86
CA MET A 200 5.87 -12.95 -18.31
C MET A 200 6.32 -11.49 -18.61
N VAL A 201 7.53 -11.28 -19.12
CA VAL A 201 8.10 -9.95 -19.33
C VAL A 201 7.51 -9.29 -20.57
N SER A 202 7.04 -8.05 -20.42
CA SER A 202 6.45 -7.27 -21.52
C SER A 202 6.73 -5.77 -21.39
N ASP A 203 6.50 -5.05 -22.51
CA ASP A 203 6.28 -3.61 -22.50
C ASP A 203 4.90 -3.28 -21.93
N THR A 204 4.83 -3.08 -20.64
CA THR A 204 3.57 -2.80 -19.95
C THR A 204 3.04 -1.40 -20.24
N VAL A 205 3.90 -0.44 -20.58
CA VAL A 205 3.48 0.92 -20.93
C VAL A 205 2.70 0.90 -22.23
N GLY A 206 3.27 0.33 -23.29
CA GLY A 206 2.58 0.16 -24.56
C GLY A 206 1.28 -0.60 -24.42
N MET A 207 1.29 -1.74 -23.69
CA MET A 207 0.11 -2.56 -23.42
C MET A 207 -1.03 -1.76 -22.78
N LEU A 208 -0.75 -0.95 -21.75
CA LEU A 208 -1.78 -0.19 -21.03
C LEU A 208 -2.32 0.98 -21.87
N HIS A 209 -1.49 1.64 -22.67
CA HIS A 209 -1.96 2.65 -23.60
C HIS A 209 -2.84 2.07 -24.71
N ASP A 210 -2.50 0.91 -25.24
CA ASP A 210 -3.32 0.17 -26.21
C ASP A 210 -4.66 -0.24 -25.58
N ALA A 211 -4.66 -0.69 -24.32
CA ALA A 211 -5.87 -1.05 -23.58
C ALA A 211 -6.81 0.16 -23.43
N LEU A 212 -6.28 1.33 -23.04
CA LEU A 212 -7.06 2.57 -23.00
C LEU A 212 -7.62 2.94 -24.38
N GLY A 213 -6.82 2.76 -25.43
CA GLY A 213 -7.24 3.01 -26.82
C GLY A 213 -8.40 2.11 -27.26
N ARG A 214 -8.52 0.90 -26.71
CA ARG A 214 -9.65 -0.03 -26.93
C ARG A 214 -10.85 0.25 -26.00
N GLY A 215 -10.72 1.16 -25.05
CA GLY A 215 -11.78 1.48 -24.08
C GLY A 215 -11.86 0.48 -22.91
N GLU A 216 -10.80 -0.26 -22.64
CA GLU A 216 -10.71 -1.23 -21.55
C GLU A 216 -10.49 -0.53 -20.18
N ASN A 217 -10.99 -1.14 -19.11
CA ASN A 217 -10.94 -0.61 -17.75
C ASN A 217 -9.65 -1.01 -17.06
N ILE A 218 -8.91 -0.01 -16.54
CA ILE A 218 -7.65 -0.24 -15.83
C ILE A 218 -7.79 0.21 -14.38
N LEU A 219 -7.47 -0.68 -13.44
CA LEU A 219 -7.33 -0.38 -12.02
C LEU A 219 -5.86 -0.30 -11.64
N LEU A 220 -5.42 0.84 -11.11
CA LEU A 220 -4.09 1.05 -10.56
C LEU A 220 -4.12 0.82 -9.05
N GLU A 221 -3.61 -0.33 -8.61
CA GLU A 221 -3.63 -0.79 -7.22
C GLU A 221 -2.41 -0.25 -6.47
N GLY A 222 -2.65 0.67 -5.52
CA GLY A 222 -1.61 1.20 -4.63
C GLY A 222 -1.28 0.26 -3.47
N ALA A 223 0.01 0.21 -3.13
CA ALA A 223 0.51 -0.40 -1.91
C ALA A 223 0.78 0.68 -0.85
N GLN A 224 0.88 0.32 0.42
CA GLN A 224 1.09 1.25 1.55
C GLN A 224 -0.01 2.34 1.61
N ALA A 225 0.35 3.60 1.89
CA ALA A 225 -0.62 4.69 2.02
C ALA A 225 0.05 6.07 1.90
N THR A 226 -0.77 7.11 1.78
CA THR A 226 -0.37 8.51 1.57
C THR A 226 0.68 9.00 2.57
N PHE A 227 0.53 8.73 3.87
CA PHE A 227 1.48 9.21 4.87
C PHE A 227 2.70 8.32 5.07
N LEU A 228 2.83 7.27 4.26
CA LEU A 228 4.05 6.51 4.06
C LEU A 228 4.78 6.88 2.76
N ASP A 229 4.30 7.87 2.01
CA ASP A 229 4.95 8.36 0.79
C ASP A 229 6.31 8.99 1.10
N LEU A 230 7.29 8.74 0.22
CA LEU A 230 8.67 9.18 0.41
C LEU A 230 8.78 10.72 0.47
N ASP A 231 7.99 11.42 -0.35
CA ASP A 231 8.06 12.89 -0.48
C ASP A 231 7.04 13.60 0.42
N HIS A 232 5.85 13.03 0.58
CA HIS A 232 4.69 13.67 1.23
C HIS A 232 4.31 13.05 2.58
N GLY A 233 4.91 11.93 2.94
CA GLY A 233 4.63 11.23 4.20
C GLY A 233 5.35 11.82 5.41
N THR A 234 5.24 11.11 6.53
CA THR A 234 5.86 11.48 7.82
C THR A 234 7.33 11.05 7.86
N TYR A 235 8.14 11.59 6.96
CA TYR A 235 9.57 11.30 6.84
C TYR A 235 10.31 11.49 8.18
N PRO A 236 11.24 10.61 8.60
CA PRO A 236 11.79 9.47 7.85
C PRO A 236 10.97 8.16 8.00
N PHE A 237 9.86 8.17 8.71
CA PHE A 237 9.02 7.00 8.98
C PHE A 237 8.05 6.73 7.81
N VAL A 238 8.62 6.43 6.65
CA VAL A 238 7.94 6.27 5.35
C VAL A 238 8.46 5.04 4.61
N THR A 239 7.80 4.65 3.51
CA THR A 239 8.36 3.71 2.54
C THR A 239 9.30 4.44 1.56
N SER A 240 10.06 3.70 0.77
CA SER A 240 10.98 4.27 -0.22
C SER A 240 10.35 4.45 -1.61
N SER A 241 9.03 4.44 -1.69
CA SER A 241 8.27 4.62 -2.92
C SER A 241 7.21 5.71 -2.75
N ASN A 242 6.48 6.03 -3.83
CA ASN A 242 5.41 7.02 -3.84
C ASN A 242 4.03 6.35 -3.94
N PRO A 243 3.37 6.04 -2.79
CA PRO A 243 2.01 5.49 -2.73
C PRO A 243 0.91 6.45 -3.18
N VAL A 244 1.18 7.76 -3.26
CA VAL A 244 0.20 8.75 -3.71
C VAL A 244 -0.21 8.53 -5.16
N ALA A 245 -1.37 9.02 -5.56
CA ALA A 245 -1.92 8.85 -6.91
C ALA A 245 -0.98 9.36 -8.02
N GLY A 246 -0.18 10.39 -7.75
CA GLY A 246 0.88 10.83 -8.67
C GLY A 246 1.93 9.74 -8.97
N GLY A 247 2.19 8.85 -8.00
CA GLY A 247 3.07 7.70 -8.18
C GLY A 247 2.50 6.64 -9.12
N ALA A 248 1.18 6.60 -9.29
CA ALA A 248 0.53 5.70 -10.23
C ALA A 248 0.88 6.05 -11.69
N CYS A 249 0.99 7.34 -12.02
CA CYS A 249 1.44 7.78 -13.35
C CYS A 249 2.85 7.29 -13.67
N THR A 250 3.81 7.54 -12.76
CA THR A 250 5.21 7.15 -12.98
C THR A 250 5.41 5.63 -12.93
N GLY A 251 4.62 4.92 -12.12
CA GLY A 251 4.76 3.49 -11.90
C GLY A 251 4.02 2.60 -12.89
N SER A 252 3.10 3.15 -13.70
CA SER A 252 2.40 2.46 -14.78
C SER A 252 2.77 2.96 -16.16
N GLY A 253 3.31 4.19 -16.27
CA GLY A 253 3.57 4.88 -17.54
C GLY A 253 2.35 5.58 -18.13
N LEU A 254 1.19 5.55 -17.45
CA LEU A 254 0.02 6.33 -17.86
C LEU A 254 0.19 7.81 -17.52
N GLY A 255 -0.33 8.68 -18.39
CA GLY A 255 -0.31 10.11 -18.15
C GLY A 255 -1.33 10.56 -17.09
N PRO A 256 -1.16 11.74 -16.46
CA PRO A 256 -2.11 12.20 -15.43
C PRO A 256 -3.52 12.45 -15.97
N ARG A 257 -3.69 12.66 -17.28
CA ARG A 257 -4.99 12.85 -17.94
C ARG A 257 -5.70 11.54 -18.26
N ASP A 258 -4.99 10.41 -18.16
CA ASP A 258 -5.55 9.09 -18.36
C ASP A 258 -6.24 8.58 -17.10
N ILE A 259 -6.05 9.28 -15.96
CA ILE A 259 -6.68 8.97 -14.67
C ILE A 259 -7.92 9.86 -14.49
N GLU A 260 -9.08 9.23 -14.41
CA GLU A 260 -10.36 9.93 -14.19
C GLU A 260 -10.82 9.84 -12.74
N ARG A 261 -10.59 8.70 -12.10
CA ARG A 261 -11.12 8.40 -10.78
C ARG A 261 -10.00 8.04 -9.81
N VAL A 262 -9.98 8.67 -8.65
CA VAL A 262 -9.03 8.35 -7.57
C VAL A 262 -9.82 8.05 -6.31
N ILE A 263 -9.82 6.79 -5.89
CA ILE A 263 -10.55 6.30 -4.72
C ILE A 263 -9.59 6.24 -3.54
N GLY A 264 -9.88 7.03 -2.51
CA GLY A 264 -9.18 6.96 -1.24
C GLY A 264 -9.78 5.89 -0.33
N ILE A 265 -8.96 5.00 0.21
CA ILE A 265 -9.40 4.04 1.22
C ILE A 265 -9.01 4.57 2.59
N ALA A 266 -10.00 4.78 3.44
CA ALA A 266 -9.84 5.18 4.83
C ALA A 266 -10.46 4.12 5.76
N LYS A 267 -9.85 3.89 6.90
CA LYS A 267 -10.43 3.11 7.98
C LYS A 267 -11.25 4.04 8.89
N ALA A 268 -12.35 3.61 9.45
CA ALA A 268 -13.19 4.40 10.37
C ALA A 268 -12.47 4.84 11.67
N TYR A 269 -11.25 4.39 11.86
CA TYR A 269 -10.29 4.81 12.87
C TYR A 269 -8.89 4.77 12.23
N VAL A 270 -7.85 5.16 12.95
CA VAL A 270 -6.49 5.16 12.40
C VAL A 270 -5.65 4.06 13.01
N THR A 271 -4.80 3.43 12.18
CA THR A 271 -3.78 2.51 12.67
C THR A 271 -2.41 2.84 12.10
N ARG A 272 -1.37 2.58 12.88
CA ARG A 272 0.01 2.76 12.45
C ARG A 272 0.90 1.63 12.95
N VAL A 273 1.80 1.15 12.10
CA VAL A 273 2.87 0.22 12.48
C VAL A 273 4.16 1.01 12.66
N GLY A 274 4.93 0.71 13.73
CA GLY A 274 6.24 1.32 13.95
C GLY A 274 6.20 2.71 14.57
N ALA A 275 7.34 3.39 14.46
CA ALA A 275 7.57 4.72 15.03
C ALA A 275 6.99 5.83 14.15
N GLY A 276 7.11 7.07 14.62
CA GLY A 276 6.65 8.27 13.93
C GLY A 276 5.42 8.91 14.56
N PRO A 277 5.06 10.13 14.13
CA PRO A 277 3.95 10.89 14.70
C PRO A 277 2.61 10.17 14.48
N PHE A 278 1.75 10.24 15.48
CA PHE A 278 0.39 9.71 15.43
C PHE A 278 -0.51 10.59 16.33
N PRO A 279 -1.02 11.70 15.82
CA PRO A 279 -1.73 12.70 16.62
C PRO A 279 -2.92 12.16 17.41
N THR A 280 -3.69 11.27 16.83
CA THR A 280 -4.92 10.73 17.44
C THR A 280 -4.73 9.41 18.18
N GLU A 281 -3.48 8.97 18.41
CA GLU A 281 -3.18 7.71 19.08
C GLU A 281 -3.86 7.60 20.45
N GLN A 282 -4.42 6.43 20.73
CA GLN A 282 -5.02 6.07 22.00
C GLN A 282 -4.19 4.98 22.69
N ALA A 283 -3.27 5.40 23.56
CA ALA A 283 -2.46 4.47 24.38
C ALA A 283 -3.17 4.17 25.72
N ASN A 284 -4.43 3.71 25.63
CA ASN A 284 -5.34 3.46 26.74
C ASN A 284 -6.36 2.36 26.38
N ASP A 285 -7.35 2.09 27.23
CA ASP A 285 -8.37 1.08 27.04
C ASP A 285 -9.14 1.24 25.71
N THR A 286 -9.35 2.47 25.24
CA THR A 286 -9.96 2.74 23.93
C THR A 286 -9.09 2.17 22.80
N GLY A 287 -7.78 2.40 22.85
CA GLY A 287 -6.84 1.85 21.86
C GLY A 287 -6.76 0.33 21.92
N ASP A 288 -6.83 -0.24 23.13
CA ASP A 288 -6.84 -1.69 23.31
C ASP A 288 -8.10 -2.32 22.73
N LEU A 289 -9.27 -1.72 22.95
CA LEU A 289 -10.54 -2.16 22.39
C LEU A 289 -10.55 -2.07 20.85
N LEU A 290 -9.97 -0.99 20.26
CA LEU A 290 -9.81 -0.86 18.81
C LEU A 290 -8.92 -1.98 18.24
N VAL A 291 -7.83 -2.32 18.94
CA VAL A 291 -6.94 -3.43 18.53
C VAL A 291 -7.65 -4.77 18.57
N GLU A 292 -8.38 -5.04 19.65
CA GLU A 292 -9.09 -6.31 19.86
C GLU A 292 -10.19 -6.49 18.80
N ARG A 293 -11.10 -5.54 18.70
CA ARG A 293 -12.24 -5.61 17.78
C ARG A 293 -11.80 -5.57 16.31
N GLY A 294 -10.83 -4.73 16.00
CA GLY A 294 -10.28 -4.59 14.64
C GLY A 294 -9.31 -5.69 14.24
N ASN A 295 -8.94 -6.59 15.17
CA ASN A 295 -7.87 -7.58 14.98
C ASN A 295 -6.61 -6.92 14.39
N GLU A 296 -6.14 -5.84 15.05
CA GLU A 296 -5.09 -4.97 14.52
C GLU A 296 -3.69 -5.52 14.80
N PHE A 297 -3.37 -6.61 14.09
CA PHE A 297 -2.05 -7.24 14.06
C PHE A 297 -1.53 -7.33 12.63
N GLY A 298 -0.22 -7.17 12.46
CA GLY A 298 0.40 -7.23 11.14
C GLY A 298 0.31 -8.62 10.52
N THR A 299 -0.27 -8.73 9.32
CA THR A 299 -0.50 -10.01 8.62
C THR A 299 0.78 -10.85 8.47
N ASN A 300 1.92 -10.21 8.19
CA ASN A 300 3.20 -10.89 7.95
C ASN A 300 4.09 -10.96 9.21
N THR A 301 3.88 -10.10 10.19
CA THR A 301 4.79 -9.94 11.33
C THR A 301 4.15 -10.29 12.67
N GLY A 302 2.83 -10.41 12.73
CA GLY A 302 2.07 -10.54 13.98
C GLY A 302 2.18 -9.34 14.93
N ARG A 303 2.86 -8.26 14.50
CA ARG A 303 3.12 -7.09 15.35
C ARG A 303 1.83 -6.32 15.58
N ARG A 304 1.54 -6.00 16.86
CA ARG A 304 0.41 -5.14 17.24
C ARG A 304 0.55 -3.76 16.59
N ARG A 305 -0.54 -3.25 16.05
CA ARG A 305 -0.65 -1.89 15.53
C ARG A 305 -1.02 -0.91 16.64
N ARG A 306 -0.51 0.31 16.55
CA ARG A 306 -0.98 1.46 17.31
C ARG A 306 -2.32 1.88 16.74
N CYS A 307 -3.31 2.18 17.58
CA CYS A 307 -4.67 2.57 17.15
C CYS A 307 -5.04 3.94 17.72
N GLY A 308 -5.89 4.66 17.01
CA GLY A 308 -6.38 5.97 17.42
C GLY A 308 -7.68 6.35 16.70
N TRP A 309 -8.31 7.42 17.18
CA TRP A 309 -9.52 7.93 16.57
C TRP A 309 -9.30 8.41 15.14
N PHE A 310 -10.39 8.50 14.37
CA PHE A 310 -10.34 9.00 12.99
C PHE A 310 -9.75 10.41 12.94
N ASP A 311 -8.88 10.65 11.96
CA ASP A 311 -8.14 11.89 11.79
C ASP A 311 -8.53 12.59 10.48
N ALA A 312 -9.50 13.50 10.57
CA ALA A 312 -9.97 14.25 9.41
C ALA A 312 -8.93 15.29 8.94
N VAL A 313 -8.05 15.77 9.82
CA VAL A 313 -6.98 16.71 9.44
C VAL A 313 -6.01 16.05 8.48
N MET A 314 -5.56 14.84 8.81
CA MET A 314 -4.70 14.04 7.92
C MET A 314 -5.46 13.67 6.65
N LEU A 315 -6.74 13.26 6.74
CA LEU A 315 -7.48 12.85 5.56
C LEU A 315 -7.74 14.02 4.59
N ARG A 316 -8.00 15.24 5.06
CA ARG A 316 -8.03 16.45 4.21
C ARG A 316 -6.74 16.63 3.41
N GLN A 317 -5.60 16.39 4.06
CA GLN A 317 -4.31 16.44 3.36
C GLN A 317 -4.18 15.31 2.33
N ALA A 318 -4.64 14.11 2.65
CA ALA A 318 -4.66 12.99 1.69
C ALA A 318 -5.54 13.28 0.49
N VAL A 319 -6.72 13.91 0.68
CA VAL A 319 -7.60 14.37 -0.40
C VAL A 319 -6.85 15.29 -1.37
N ARG A 320 -6.11 16.26 -0.84
CA ARG A 320 -5.32 17.21 -1.66
C ARG A 320 -4.18 16.54 -2.42
N LEU A 321 -3.38 15.73 -1.72
CA LEU A 321 -2.20 15.08 -2.30
C LEU A 321 -2.55 14.10 -3.41
N ASN A 322 -3.71 13.48 -3.33
CA ASN A 322 -4.15 12.46 -4.27
C ASN A 322 -5.22 12.96 -5.26
N SER A 323 -5.75 14.18 -5.10
CA SER A 323 -6.92 14.65 -5.85
C SER A 323 -8.08 13.65 -5.79
N LEU A 324 -8.41 13.18 -4.56
CA LEU A 324 -9.42 12.15 -4.38
C LEU A 324 -10.77 12.59 -4.96
N THR A 325 -11.40 11.72 -5.73
CA THR A 325 -12.76 11.91 -6.23
C THR A 325 -13.81 11.42 -5.23
N GLU A 326 -13.43 10.46 -4.41
CA GLU A 326 -14.29 9.84 -3.39
C GLU A 326 -13.48 9.05 -2.38
N VAL A 327 -14.13 8.66 -1.29
CA VAL A 327 -13.56 7.81 -0.24
C VAL A 327 -14.43 6.57 -0.05
N ALA A 328 -13.78 5.42 0.16
CA ALA A 328 -14.39 4.24 0.73
C ALA A 328 -13.90 4.07 2.17
N LEU A 329 -14.85 4.04 3.10
CA LEU A 329 -14.60 3.87 4.53
C LEU A 329 -14.69 2.40 4.88
N THR A 330 -13.69 1.87 5.55
CA THR A 330 -13.65 0.46 5.96
C THR A 330 -13.77 0.33 7.47
N LYS A 331 -14.19 -0.85 7.93
CA LYS A 331 -14.19 -1.24 9.35
C LYS A 331 -15.03 -0.33 10.26
N LEU A 332 -16.17 0.15 9.78
CA LEU A 332 -17.09 0.91 10.62
C LEU A 332 -17.67 0.04 11.76
N ASP A 333 -17.88 -1.24 11.50
CA ASP A 333 -18.31 -2.28 12.44
C ASP A 333 -17.42 -2.40 13.69
N VAL A 334 -16.16 -2.04 13.60
CA VAL A 334 -15.25 -2.05 14.76
C VAL A 334 -15.70 -1.08 15.84
N LEU A 335 -16.41 0.00 15.45
CA LEU A 335 -16.91 1.02 16.37
C LEU A 335 -18.28 0.70 17.00
N ASP A 336 -18.91 -0.43 16.68
CA ASP A 336 -20.26 -0.80 17.08
C ASP A 336 -20.55 -0.81 18.59
N THR A 337 -19.51 -0.99 19.42
CA THR A 337 -19.65 -1.09 20.88
C THR A 337 -19.25 0.15 21.66
N PHE A 338 -18.85 1.20 20.95
CA PHE A 338 -18.46 2.45 21.60
C PHE A 338 -19.70 3.29 21.93
N GLU A 339 -19.81 3.76 23.17
CA GLU A 339 -20.86 4.70 23.59
C GLU A 339 -20.66 6.09 22.95
N THR A 340 -19.40 6.47 22.74
CA THR A 340 -19.00 7.74 22.12
C THR A 340 -17.91 7.45 21.10
N VAL A 341 -18.04 8.02 19.91
CA VAL A 341 -17.02 8.00 18.85
C VAL A 341 -16.52 9.40 18.57
N LYS A 342 -15.25 9.53 18.18
CA LYS A 342 -14.60 10.83 18.00
C LYS A 342 -13.98 10.96 16.62
N ILE A 343 -14.07 12.16 16.05
CA ILE A 343 -13.36 12.57 14.82
C ILE A 343 -12.45 13.75 15.18
N CYS A 344 -11.16 13.63 14.91
CA CYS A 344 -10.25 14.74 15.03
C CYS A 344 -10.47 15.73 13.88
N VAL A 345 -10.88 16.95 14.21
CA VAL A 345 -11.24 17.99 13.24
C VAL A 345 -10.20 19.10 13.14
N GLY A 346 -9.27 19.19 14.08
CA GLY A 346 -8.21 20.18 14.13
C GLY A 346 -7.07 19.72 15.02
N TYR A 347 -5.96 20.44 14.98
CA TYR A 347 -4.85 20.28 15.93
C TYR A 347 -4.54 21.61 16.61
N GLU A 348 -3.95 21.52 17.78
CA GLU A 348 -3.37 22.66 18.50
C GLU A 348 -1.93 22.36 18.89
N ALA A 349 -1.03 23.30 18.68
CA ALA A 349 0.33 23.27 19.19
C ALA A 349 0.85 24.69 19.41
N ASP A 350 1.50 24.92 20.54
CA ASP A 350 2.14 26.19 20.90
C ASP A 350 1.16 27.42 20.80
N GLY A 351 -0.14 27.19 21.08
CA GLY A 351 -1.21 28.22 20.99
C GLY A 351 -1.68 28.52 19.56
N VAL A 352 -1.25 27.70 18.56
CA VAL A 352 -1.67 27.82 17.16
C VAL A 352 -2.62 26.69 16.81
N HIS A 353 -3.75 27.05 16.20
CA HIS A 353 -4.69 26.09 15.63
C HIS A 353 -4.28 25.70 14.20
N TYR A 354 -4.41 24.41 13.85
CA TYR A 354 -4.06 23.86 12.56
C TYR A 354 -5.24 23.07 11.97
N ASP A 355 -5.71 23.49 10.80
CA ASP A 355 -6.70 22.76 10.00
C ASP A 355 -6.05 21.70 9.07
N HIS A 356 -4.72 21.74 8.97
CA HIS A 356 -3.89 20.85 8.18
C HIS A 356 -2.69 20.40 9.01
N PRO A 357 -2.05 19.27 8.68
CA PRO A 357 -0.84 18.86 9.39
C PRO A 357 0.22 19.96 9.38
N PRO A 358 0.80 20.29 10.53
CA PRO A 358 1.89 21.25 10.59
C PRO A 358 3.02 20.84 9.65
N TYR A 359 3.56 21.80 8.92
CA TYR A 359 4.67 21.56 7.99
C TYR A 359 5.88 20.92 8.67
N HIS A 360 6.23 21.38 9.87
CA HIS A 360 7.40 20.89 10.57
C HIS A 360 7.08 19.66 11.42
N GLN A 361 7.81 18.57 11.20
CA GLN A 361 7.59 17.29 11.88
C GLN A 361 7.65 17.38 13.42
N SER A 362 8.57 18.19 13.97
CA SER A 362 8.66 18.38 15.41
C SER A 362 7.38 19.00 16.01
N THR A 363 6.68 19.83 15.22
CA THR A 363 5.37 20.37 15.62
C THR A 363 4.32 19.26 15.53
N LEU A 364 4.29 18.48 14.46
CA LEU A 364 3.36 17.37 14.30
C LEU A 364 3.47 16.32 15.43
N HIS A 365 4.66 16.12 15.98
CA HIS A 365 4.87 15.22 17.13
C HIS A 365 4.29 15.78 18.45
N ARG A 366 4.00 17.09 18.54
CA ARG A 366 3.55 17.76 19.76
C ARG A 366 2.12 18.27 19.68
N VAL A 367 1.45 18.09 18.56
CA VAL A 367 0.07 18.55 18.43
C VAL A 367 -0.84 17.80 19.40
N THR A 368 -1.82 18.53 19.91
CA THR A 368 -2.97 17.97 20.63
C THR A 368 -4.15 17.95 19.67
N PRO A 369 -4.80 16.79 19.45
CA PRO A 369 -5.96 16.70 18.58
C PRO A 369 -7.19 17.37 19.20
N ILE A 370 -7.95 18.09 18.38
CA ILE A 370 -9.24 18.67 18.73
C ILE A 370 -10.32 17.76 18.14
N TYR A 371 -11.20 17.26 19.00
CA TYR A 371 -12.21 16.27 18.62
C TYR A 371 -13.61 16.86 18.57
N GLU A 372 -14.39 16.44 17.57
CA GLU A 372 -15.84 16.37 17.65
C GLU A 372 -16.26 15.00 18.17
N GLU A 373 -17.17 14.99 19.13
CA GLU A 373 -17.70 13.80 19.77
C GLU A 373 -19.13 13.53 19.29
N LEU A 374 -19.41 12.29 18.93
CA LEU A 374 -20.71 11.84 18.48
C LEU A 374 -21.17 10.66 19.34
N PRO A 375 -22.49 10.48 19.55
CA PRO A 375 -23.02 9.26 20.15
C PRO A 375 -22.63 8.04 19.30
N GLY A 376 -22.21 6.97 19.94
CA GLY A 376 -22.08 5.68 19.29
C GLY A 376 -23.44 5.08 18.96
N TRP A 377 -23.46 4.01 18.20
CA TRP A 377 -24.72 3.37 17.76
C TRP A 377 -25.05 2.09 18.50
N LEU A 378 -24.13 1.49 19.20
CA LEU A 378 -24.30 0.29 20.05
C LEU A 378 -25.12 -0.83 19.35
N THR A 379 -24.93 -0.98 18.05
CA THR A 379 -25.67 -1.88 17.18
C THR A 379 -24.71 -2.57 16.23
N ASP A 380 -24.82 -3.89 16.08
CA ASP A 380 -24.06 -4.67 15.11
C ASP A 380 -24.45 -4.28 13.68
N LEU A 381 -23.49 -3.77 12.91
CA LEU A 381 -23.68 -3.36 11.51
C LEU A 381 -23.52 -4.51 10.52
N SER A 382 -23.07 -5.68 10.92
CA SER A 382 -22.66 -6.79 10.03
C SER A 382 -23.77 -7.28 9.08
N GLN A 383 -25.03 -7.03 9.44
CA GLN A 383 -26.21 -7.45 8.67
C GLN A 383 -26.85 -6.28 7.88
N VAL A 384 -26.28 -5.09 7.94
CA VAL A 384 -26.80 -3.92 7.23
C VAL A 384 -26.43 -4.00 5.76
N THR A 385 -27.42 -3.90 4.87
CA THR A 385 -27.24 -3.99 3.41
C THR A 385 -27.50 -2.67 2.68
N SER A 386 -28.13 -1.69 3.34
CA SER A 386 -28.37 -0.37 2.76
C SER A 386 -28.08 0.76 3.76
N ALA A 387 -27.74 1.94 3.24
CA ALA A 387 -27.53 3.13 4.05
C ALA A 387 -28.78 3.54 4.86
N ALA A 388 -29.98 3.23 4.37
CA ALA A 388 -31.23 3.54 5.05
C ALA A 388 -31.43 2.69 6.32
N ASP A 389 -30.91 1.46 6.33
CA ASP A 389 -31.03 0.52 7.45
C ASP A 389 -29.97 0.77 8.54
N MET A 390 -28.97 1.61 8.27
CA MET A 390 -27.96 1.96 9.26
C MET A 390 -28.57 2.78 10.41
N PRO A 391 -28.15 2.55 11.67
CA PRO A 391 -28.47 3.43 12.78
C PRO A 391 -28.19 4.91 12.45
N ARG A 392 -29.07 5.80 12.95
CA ARG A 392 -28.89 7.25 12.70
C ARG A 392 -27.51 7.74 13.12
N ALA A 393 -27.02 7.36 14.30
CA ALA A 393 -25.71 7.78 14.79
C ALA A 393 -24.56 7.33 13.88
N ALA A 394 -24.61 6.14 13.28
CA ALA A 394 -23.64 5.68 12.32
C ALA A 394 -23.69 6.51 11.00
N ARG A 395 -24.89 6.87 10.54
CA ARG A 395 -25.05 7.77 9.37
C ARG A 395 -24.55 9.18 9.67
N ASP A 396 -24.82 9.71 10.87
CA ASP A 396 -24.37 11.03 11.32
C ASP A 396 -22.82 11.05 11.38
N TYR A 397 -22.18 9.96 11.82
CA TYR A 397 -20.72 9.80 11.77
C TYR A 397 -20.16 9.89 10.34
N VAL A 398 -20.75 9.15 9.39
CA VAL A 398 -20.33 9.18 7.97
C VAL A 398 -20.60 10.55 7.34
N ALA A 399 -21.68 11.19 7.72
CA ALA A 399 -22.04 12.54 7.22
C ALA A 399 -21.04 13.59 7.70
N LEU A 400 -20.73 13.62 9.00
CA LEU A 400 -19.72 14.53 9.56
C LEU A 400 -18.35 14.29 8.92
N LEU A 401 -17.94 13.02 8.77
CA LEU A 401 -16.70 12.68 8.11
C LEU A 401 -16.66 13.23 6.67
N THR A 402 -17.72 13.03 5.90
CA THR A 402 -17.86 13.56 4.52
C THR A 402 -17.73 15.07 4.48
N GLU A 403 -18.38 15.78 5.40
CA GLU A 403 -18.28 17.23 5.54
C GLU A 403 -16.85 17.68 5.84
N GLN A 404 -16.23 17.03 6.81
CA GLN A 404 -14.87 17.38 7.26
C GLN A 404 -13.80 17.16 6.19
N ILE A 405 -13.94 16.16 5.32
CA ILE A 405 -12.93 15.87 4.28
C ILE A 405 -13.20 16.54 2.93
N GLY A 406 -14.43 16.99 2.68
CA GLY A 406 -14.82 17.73 1.48
C GLY A 406 -14.99 16.88 0.21
N VAL A 407 -14.98 15.55 0.32
CA VAL A 407 -15.24 14.61 -0.78
C VAL A 407 -16.24 13.54 -0.33
N PRO A 408 -17.06 12.97 -1.24
CA PRO A 408 -18.09 12.02 -0.84
C PRO A 408 -17.49 10.70 -0.33
N VAL A 409 -18.05 10.18 0.76
CA VAL A 409 -17.90 8.79 1.16
C VAL A 409 -18.95 7.98 0.40
N ARG A 410 -18.50 7.14 -0.56
CA ARG A 410 -19.38 6.38 -1.45
C ARG A 410 -19.67 4.97 -0.99
N MET A 411 -18.74 4.39 -0.25
CA MET A 411 -18.82 3.01 0.20
C MET A 411 -18.40 2.93 1.67
N VAL A 412 -19.13 2.16 2.45
CA VAL A 412 -18.84 1.93 3.88
C VAL A 412 -18.82 0.44 4.16
N GLY A 413 -17.68 -0.06 4.62
CA GLY A 413 -17.49 -1.45 5.07
C GLY A 413 -18.08 -1.64 6.46
N VAL A 414 -19.01 -2.57 6.59
CA VAL A 414 -19.80 -2.87 7.78
C VAL A 414 -19.50 -4.26 8.37
N GLY A 415 -18.44 -4.91 7.91
CA GLY A 415 -17.98 -6.21 8.39
C GLY A 415 -16.78 -6.72 7.59
N PRO A 416 -16.22 -7.89 7.96
CA PRO A 416 -15.00 -8.44 7.34
C PRO A 416 -15.23 -9.06 5.95
N GLU A 417 -16.43 -9.56 5.65
CA GLU A 417 -16.72 -10.33 4.44
C GLU A 417 -16.80 -9.41 3.20
N ARG A 418 -16.58 -9.99 2.02
CA ARG A 418 -16.50 -9.27 0.74
C ARG A 418 -17.74 -8.43 0.45
N GLU A 419 -18.92 -8.98 0.69
CA GLU A 419 -20.22 -8.36 0.38
C GLU A 419 -20.66 -7.32 1.42
N GLN A 420 -19.99 -7.25 2.58
CA GLN A 420 -20.34 -6.35 3.68
C GLN A 420 -19.85 -4.91 3.40
N PHE A 421 -20.35 -4.35 2.30
CA PHE A 421 -20.25 -2.93 1.97
C PHE A 421 -21.63 -2.33 1.73
N VAL A 422 -21.83 -1.13 2.26
CA VAL A 422 -23.03 -0.32 2.04
C VAL A 422 -22.67 0.83 1.12
N SER A 423 -23.44 1.01 0.04
CA SER A 423 -23.28 2.14 -0.87
C SER A 423 -24.01 3.37 -0.34
N PHE A 424 -23.30 4.51 -0.37
CA PHE A 424 -23.86 5.82 -0.08
C PHE A 424 -24.03 6.59 -1.40
N ALA A 425 -25.27 6.88 -1.78
CA ALA A 425 -25.55 7.68 -2.97
C ALA A 425 -24.95 9.09 -2.82
N ALA A 426 -24.55 9.71 -3.95
CA ALA A 426 -24.29 11.15 -3.98
C ALA A 426 -25.58 11.90 -3.60
N ARG A 427 -25.47 12.83 -2.65
CA ARG A 427 -26.49 13.85 -2.46
C ARG A 427 -26.38 14.89 -3.55
#